data_356bcb36250555f9af94f896ee960b05
#
_entry.id   356bcb36250555f9af94f896ee960b05
#
_cell.length_a   1.000
_cell.length_b   1.000
_cell.length_c   1.000
_cell.angle_alpha   90.00
_cell.angle_beta   90.00
_cell.angle_gamma   90.00
#
_symmetry.space_group_name_H-M   'P 1'
#
loop_
_entity.id
_entity.type
_entity.pdbx_description
1 polymer ?
#
loop_
_entity_poly.entity_id
_entity_poly.type
_entity_poly.pdbx_seq_one_letter_code
_entity_poly.pdbx_strand_id
1 'polypeptide(L)'
;YRCSVYGTDKINQYEELIKVFLQPGEYEISGVAEVPDDLPAKVSAEAPAKDSAGDTEKKTFFGVLQQAVAKIAEVAEQSVQDMATVCIFDGDKDAVKRQIYRDLKALTGKQPKWGILTGIRPVKMAGELVQKTGSAAKARQILLEDYLMSPEKADLVLEIYQYQQETTGAAKDNSLSLYLGIPFCPTRCLYCSFTSNQVKKPEIDRYLEALFHEIAFAAENIKEDGYEIESLYIGGGTPTTLDEAALEAFLQEIQEHFDLSHLR
;
A
#
# COMPACT_ATOMS: atom_id res chain seq x y z
N TYR A 1 10.62 -14.09 17.23
CA TYR A 1 9.24 -14.23 16.77
C TYR A 1 9.21 -15.08 15.49
N ARG A 2 8.31 -16.03 15.44
CA ARG A 2 8.13 -16.88 14.26
C ARG A 2 6.71 -16.71 13.72
N CYS A 3 6.56 -16.46 12.42
CA CYS A 3 5.27 -16.32 11.75
C CYS A 3 5.16 -17.35 10.61
N SER A 4 4.12 -18.16 10.63
CA SER A 4 3.82 -19.10 9.55
C SER A 4 2.46 -18.77 8.93
N VAL A 5 2.44 -18.57 7.61
CA VAL A 5 1.20 -18.29 6.85
C VAL A 5 0.95 -19.43 5.90
N TYR A 6 -0.11 -20.19 6.13
CA TYR A 6 -0.56 -21.31 5.30
C TYR A 6 -1.55 -20.84 4.24
N GLY A 7 -1.57 -21.51 3.08
CA GLY A 7 -2.43 -21.15 1.95
C GLY A 7 -1.82 -20.13 0.97
N THR A 8 -0.58 -19.68 1.21
CA THR A 8 0.13 -18.78 0.31
C THR A 8 1.64 -18.83 0.51
N ASP A 9 2.39 -18.62 -0.56
CA ASP A 9 3.83 -18.37 -0.57
C ASP A 9 4.19 -16.88 -0.64
N LYS A 10 3.19 -16.00 -0.84
CA LYS A 10 3.36 -14.55 -1.01
C LYS A 10 3.42 -13.82 0.33
N ILE A 11 4.55 -13.91 1.03
CA ILE A 11 4.73 -13.41 2.40
C ILE A 11 5.23 -11.96 2.51
N ASN A 12 5.78 -11.38 1.45
CA ASN A 12 6.41 -10.06 1.50
C ASN A 12 5.53 -8.96 2.13
N GLN A 13 4.24 -8.98 1.84
CA GLN A 13 3.28 -8.01 2.37
C GLN A 13 3.06 -8.11 3.89
N TYR A 14 3.31 -9.28 4.47
CA TYR A 14 3.21 -9.52 5.92
C TYR A 14 4.53 -9.18 6.60
N GLU A 15 5.64 -9.46 5.93
CA GLU A 15 6.98 -9.12 6.40
C GLU A 15 7.13 -7.60 6.61
N GLU A 16 6.62 -6.78 5.68
CA GLU A 16 6.62 -5.32 5.83
C GLU A 16 5.88 -4.85 7.09
N LEU A 17 4.81 -5.54 7.48
CA LEU A 17 4.13 -5.25 8.73
C LEU A 17 4.97 -5.66 9.96
N ILE A 18 5.63 -6.82 9.90
CA ILE A 18 6.49 -7.30 11.00
C ILE A 18 7.65 -6.33 11.24
N LYS A 19 8.27 -5.80 10.19
CA LYS A 19 9.36 -4.81 10.26
C LYS A 19 8.99 -3.52 11.01
N VAL A 20 7.71 -3.17 11.08
CA VAL A 20 7.25 -2.01 11.86
C VAL A 20 7.37 -2.25 13.38
N PHE A 21 7.33 -3.50 13.80
CA PHE A 21 7.40 -3.90 15.20
C PHE A 21 8.81 -4.36 15.64
N LEU A 22 9.49 -5.12 14.79
CA LEU A 22 10.71 -5.86 15.09
C LEU A 22 11.85 -5.48 14.12
N GLN A 23 13.09 -5.61 14.62
CA GLN A 23 14.28 -5.40 13.80
C GLN A 23 14.62 -6.67 13.00
N PRO A 24 15.36 -6.54 11.88
CA PRO A 24 15.89 -7.71 11.17
C PRO A 24 16.71 -8.62 12.13
N GLY A 25 16.42 -9.92 12.08
CA GLY A 25 17.02 -10.90 13.00
C GLY A 25 16.22 -11.20 14.25
N GLU A 26 15.21 -10.40 14.59
CA GLU A 26 14.27 -10.67 15.70
C GLU A 26 13.05 -11.51 15.29
N TYR A 27 12.93 -11.82 14.00
CA TYR A 27 11.78 -12.58 13.46
C TYR A 27 12.19 -13.51 12.31
N GLU A 28 11.37 -14.54 12.13
CA GLU A 28 11.34 -15.42 10.95
C GLU A 28 9.91 -15.45 10.39
N ILE A 29 9.77 -15.42 9.08
CA ILE A 29 8.46 -15.58 8.43
C ILE A 29 8.56 -16.66 7.34
N SER A 30 7.56 -17.53 7.26
CA SER A 30 7.43 -18.57 6.24
C SER A 30 6.03 -18.57 5.64
N GLY A 31 5.96 -18.82 4.32
CA GLY A 31 4.72 -19.11 3.61
C GLY A 31 4.70 -20.58 3.19
N VAL A 32 3.55 -21.22 3.32
CA VAL A 32 3.33 -22.60 2.89
C VAL A 32 2.10 -22.62 2.01
N ALA A 33 2.25 -23.01 0.73
CA ALA A 33 1.16 -23.01 -0.24
C ALA A 33 0.02 -23.97 0.12
N GLU A 34 0.36 -25.09 0.78
CA GLU A 34 -0.61 -26.08 1.21
C GLU A 34 -0.97 -25.89 2.68
N VAL A 35 -2.24 -26.08 3.00
CA VAL A 35 -2.73 -26.08 4.39
C VAL A 35 -2.75 -27.53 4.84
N PRO A 36 -2.01 -27.91 5.90
CA PRO A 36 -2.06 -29.27 6.43
C PRO A 36 -3.47 -29.67 6.87
N ASP A 37 -3.87 -30.92 6.59
CA ASP A 37 -5.20 -31.44 6.91
C ASP A 37 -5.53 -31.48 8.40
N ASP A 38 -4.51 -31.46 9.25
CA ASP A 38 -4.59 -31.48 10.71
C ASP A 38 -4.68 -30.09 11.35
N LEU A 39 -4.56 -29.03 10.56
CA LEU A 39 -4.86 -27.67 11.04
C LEU A 39 -6.38 -27.51 11.19
N PRO A 40 -6.86 -26.99 12.34
CA PRO A 40 -8.29 -26.77 12.54
C PRO A 40 -8.84 -25.86 11.44
N ALA A 41 -9.81 -26.38 10.70
CA ALA A 41 -10.49 -25.66 9.64
C ALA A 41 -11.09 -24.37 10.22
N LYS A 42 -10.65 -23.23 9.65
CA LYS A 42 -11.16 -21.87 9.90
C LYS A 42 -10.77 -21.23 11.25
N VAL A 43 -9.64 -20.55 11.25
CA VAL A 43 -9.53 -19.29 11.98
C VAL A 43 -9.98 -18.17 11.01
N SER A 44 -11.22 -18.22 10.58
CA SER A 44 -11.88 -17.11 9.93
C SER A 44 -12.24 -16.11 11.02
N ALA A 45 -11.64 -14.94 10.98
CA ALA A 45 -12.09 -13.80 11.77
C ALA A 45 -13.44 -13.34 11.21
N GLU A 46 -14.52 -14.00 11.61
CA GLU A 46 -15.84 -13.42 11.46
C GLU A 46 -15.92 -12.21 12.40
N ALA A 47 -16.11 -11.04 11.82
CA ALA A 47 -16.57 -9.88 12.55
C ALA A 47 -17.84 -10.27 13.31
N PRO A 48 -18.04 -9.79 14.55
CA PRO A 48 -19.22 -10.17 15.31
C PRO A 48 -20.46 -9.62 14.60
N ALA A 49 -21.18 -10.50 13.91
CA ALA A 49 -22.55 -10.24 13.54
C ALA A 49 -23.34 -10.04 14.85
N LYS A 50 -23.99 -8.90 14.97
CA LYS A 50 -25.00 -8.69 16.02
C LYS A 50 -26.10 -9.73 15.80
N ASP A 51 -26.27 -10.60 16.75
CA ASP A 51 -27.48 -11.05 17.42
C ASP A 51 -27.42 -12.48 17.94
N SER A 52 -27.68 -12.55 19.24
CA SER A 52 -28.31 -13.61 20.02
C SER A 52 -28.30 -15.05 19.52
N ALA A 53 -27.43 -15.89 20.08
CA ALA A 53 -27.74 -17.24 20.58
C ALA A 53 -26.54 -17.95 21.20
N GLY A 54 -26.70 -18.52 22.37
CA GLY A 54 -26.02 -19.73 22.82
C GLY A 54 -24.58 -19.62 23.35
N ASP A 55 -24.46 -19.38 24.65
CA ASP A 55 -23.21 -19.30 25.44
C ASP A 55 -22.37 -20.60 25.51
N THR A 56 -22.85 -21.68 24.92
CA THR A 56 -22.26 -23.02 25.04
C THR A 56 -21.26 -23.36 23.91
N GLU A 57 -21.48 -22.86 22.70
CA GLU A 57 -20.57 -23.11 21.56
C GLU A 57 -19.27 -22.31 21.61
N LYS A 58 -19.32 -21.09 22.18
CA LYS A 58 -18.12 -20.24 22.35
C LYS A 58 -17.09 -20.83 23.30
N LYS A 59 -17.52 -21.57 24.34
CA LYS A 59 -16.59 -22.24 25.27
C LYS A 59 -15.88 -23.44 24.65
N THR A 60 -16.54 -24.14 23.74
CA THR A 60 -15.95 -25.31 23.05
C THR A 60 -14.93 -24.87 21.99
N PHE A 61 -15.21 -23.78 21.29
CA PHE A 61 -14.28 -23.22 20.29
C PHE A 61 -13.01 -22.67 20.91
N PHE A 62 -13.09 -21.96 22.04
CA PHE A 62 -11.93 -21.45 22.76
C PHE A 62 -11.07 -22.58 23.34
N GLY A 63 -11.70 -23.67 23.80
CA GLY A 63 -11.01 -24.86 24.30
C GLY A 63 -10.25 -25.62 23.23
N VAL A 64 -10.80 -25.73 22.02
CA VAL A 64 -10.13 -26.38 20.87
C VAL A 64 -8.96 -25.54 20.36
N LEU A 65 -9.11 -24.21 20.36
CA LEU A 65 -8.02 -23.28 19.99
C LEU A 65 -6.86 -23.36 20.98
N GLN A 66 -7.14 -23.42 22.29
CA GLN A 66 -6.13 -23.59 23.33
C GLN A 66 -5.42 -24.95 23.23
N GLN A 67 -6.12 -26.02 22.86
CA GLN A 67 -5.50 -27.35 22.68
C GLN A 67 -4.65 -27.43 21.42
N ALA A 68 -5.06 -26.78 20.32
CA ALA A 68 -4.25 -26.72 19.10
C ALA A 68 -2.99 -25.87 19.30
N VAL A 69 -3.11 -24.72 19.98
CA VAL A 69 -1.96 -23.89 20.38
C VAL A 69 -1.05 -24.64 21.37
N ALA A 70 -1.61 -25.41 22.31
CA ALA A 70 -0.83 -26.20 23.25
C ALA A 70 -0.08 -27.35 22.54
N LYS A 71 -0.68 -28.02 21.55
CA LYS A 71 -0.01 -29.06 20.75
C LYS A 71 1.11 -28.52 19.87
N ILE A 72 0.93 -27.30 19.29
CA ILE A 72 1.99 -26.59 18.56
C ILE A 72 3.10 -26.15 19.53
N ALA A 73 2.75 -25.76 20.74
CA ALA A 73 3.70 -25.43 21.80
C ALA A 73 4.49 -26.65 22.29
N GLU A 74 3.89 -27.84 22.38
CA GLU A 74 4.59 -29.09 22.75
C GLU A 74 5.68 -29.50 21.75
N VAL A 75 5.50 -29.20 20.48
CA VAL A 75 6.53 -29.42 19.43
C VAL A 75 7.65 -28.35 19.51
N ALA A 76 7.36 -27.21 20.13
CA ALA A 76 8.29 -26.09 20.32
C ALA A 76 9.03 -26.10 21.67
N GLU A 77 8.71 -27.02 22.60
CA GLU A 77 9.24 -27.06 23.97
C GLU A 77 10.74 -27.41 24.09
N GLN A 78 11.47 -27.60 23.00
CA GLN A 78 12.92 -27.82 23.08
C GLN A 78 13.82 -26.60 22.82
N SER A 79 13.29 -25.40 22.61
CA SER A 79 14.12 -24.17 22.64
C SER A 79 13.31 -22.90 22.93
N VAL A 80 13.40 -22.43 24.15
CA VAL A 80 13.38 -21.03 24.61
C VAL A 80 12.47 -20.04 23.86
N GLN A 81 11.33 -19.66 24.50
CA GLN A 81 10.69 -18.31 24.45
C GLN A 81 10.41 -17.64 23.11
N ASP A 82 10.25 -18.34 22.02
CA ASP A 82 9.86 -17.74 20.76
C ASP A 82 8.34 -17.74 20.62
N MET A 83 7.71 -16.56 20.76
CA MET A 83 6.31 -16.41 20.41
C MET A 83 6.12 -16.70 18.92
N ALA A 84 5.16 -17.56 18.60
CA ALA A 84 4.85 -17.95 17.23
C ALA A 84 3.41 -17.58 16.89
N THR A 85 3.19 -17.07 15.70
CA THR A 85 1.87 -16.85 15.10
C THR A 85 1.68 -17.81 13.93
N VAL A 86 0.52 -18.46 13.91
CA VAL A 86 0.06 -19.27 12.78
C VAL A 86 -1.16 -18.61 12.17
N CYS A 87 -1.08 -18.30 10.89
CA CYS A 87 -2.17 -17.70 10.14
C CYS A 87 -2.58 -18.59 8.97
N ILE A 88 -3.86 -18.63 8.66
CA ILE A 88 -4.38 -19.29 7.45
C ILE A 88 -4.88 -18.20 6.50
N PHE A 89 -4.37 -18.22 5.26
CA PHE A 89 -4.84 -17.34 4.21
C PHE A 89 -6.01 -18.01 3.48
N ASP A 90 -7.20 -17.44 3.64
CA ASP A 90 -8.45 -17.89 3.01
C ASP A 90 -8.94 -16.95 1.90
N GLY A 91 -8.06 -16.05 1.43
CA GLY A 91 -8.38 -15.01 0.46
C GLY A 91 -8.39 -13.60 1.06
N ASP A 92 -8.55 -13.44 2.39
CA ASP A 92 -8.50 -12.14 3.07
C ASP A 92 -7.09 -11.84 3.62
N LYS A 93 -6.34 -11.03 2.88
CA LYS A 93 -5.01 -10.56 3.27
C LYS A 93 -5.02 -9.73 4.55
N ASP A 94 -6.06 -8.94 4.72
CA ASP A 94 -6.15 -8.01 5.84
C ASP A 94 -6.50 -8.74 7.13
N ALA A 95 -7.22 -9.87 7.06
CA ALA A 95 -7.44 -10.75 8.21
C ALA A 95 -6.11 -11.28 8.78
N VAL A 96 -5.23 -11.77 7.90
CA VAL A 96 -3.88 -12.23 8.30
C VAL A 96 -3.06 -11.09 8.91
N LYS A 97 -3.08 -9.92 8.28
CA LYS A 97 -2.38 -8.73 8.82
C LYS A 97 -2.92 -8.31 10.19
N ARG A 98 -4.23 -8.33 10.37
CA ARG A 98 -4.86 -8.02 11.67
C ARG A 98 -4.42 -8.99 12.76
N GLN A 99 -4.32 -10.29 12.44
CA GLN A 99 -3.83 -11.29 13.38
C GLN A 99 -2.38 -11.01 13.78
N ILE A 100 -1.49 -10.87 12.80
CA ILE A 100 -0.06 -10.56 13.03
C ILE A 100 0.09 -9.27 13.86
N TYR A 101 -0.69 -8.22 13.53
CA TYR A 101 -0.66 -6.96 14.27
C TYR A 101 -1.03 -7.14 15.74
N ARG A 102 -2.10 -7.90 16.02
CA ARG A 102 -2.58 -8.14 17.40
C ARG A 102 -1.54 -8.90 18.21
N ASP A 103 -0.94 -9.94 17.63
CA ASP A 103 0.06 -10.75 18.29
C ASP A 103 1.34 -9.95 18.58
N LEU A 104 1.83 -9.19 17.60
CA LEU A 104 3.01 -8.34 17.78
C LEU A 104 2.76 -7.19 18.76
N LYS A 105 1.55 -6.61 18.76
CA LYS A 105 1.16 -5.63 19.77
C LYS A 105 1.17 -6.22 21.17
N ALA A 106 0.66 -7.44 21.35
CA ALA A 106 0.67 -8.13 22.63
C ALA A 106 2.12 -8.46 23.07
N LEU A 107 2.95 -8.91 22.14
CA LEU A 107 4.35 -9.25 22.41
C LEU A 107 5.21 -8.04 22.76
N THR A 108 5.11 -6.96 21.97
CA THR A 108 6.05 -5.84 22.03
C THR A 108 5.55 -4.64 22.83
N GLY A 109 4.24 -4.58 23.10
CA GLY A 109 3.57 -3.40 23.66
C GLY A 109 3.51 -2.22 22.67
N LYS A 110 4.10 -2.31 21.46
CA LYS A 110 4.08 -1.26 20.46
C LYS A 110 2.71 -1.21 19.79
N GLN A 111 2.27 0.01 19.45
CA GLN A 111 1.03 0.23 18.71
C GLN A 111 1.30 1.19 17.54
N PRO A 112 1.72 0.67 16.37
CA PRO A 112 1.94 1.48 15.18
C PRO A 112 0.69 2.27 14.80
N LYS A 113 0.84 3.59 14.63
CA LYS A 113 -0.31 4.50 14.43
C LYS A 113 -1.05 4.27 13.10
N TRP A 114 -0.38 3.68 12.10
CA TRP A 114 -0.97 3.35 10.80
C TRP A 114 -1.67 1.97 10.76
N GLY A 115 -1.74 1.26 11.90
CA GLY A 115 -2.36 -0.05 11.98
C GLY A 115 -1.69 -1.08 11.08
N ILE A 116 -2.49 -1.79 10.28
CA ILE A 116 -2.00 -2.81 9.35
C ILE A 116 -1.56 -2.26 7.99
N LEU A 117 -1.61 -0.93 7.80
CA LEU A 117 -1.28 -0.31 6.54
C LEU A 117 0.23 -0.18 6.35
N THR A 118 0.74 -0.80 5.29
CA THR A 118 2.14 -0.74 4.90
C THR A 118 2.26 -0.44 3.41
N GLY A 119 3.09 0.52 3.03
CA GLY A 119 3.42 0.81 1.62
C GLY A 119 2.27 1.29 0.74
N ILE A 120 1.19 1.85 1.31
CA ILE A 120 0.03 2.33 0.57
C ILE A 120 -0.16 3.85 0.72
N ARG A 121 -1.02 4.41 -0.12
CA ARG A 121 -1.45 5.81 -0.07
C ARG A 121 -2.70 5.94 0.82
N PRO A 122 -2.56 6.28 2.12
CA PRO A 122 -3.67 6.20 3.08
C PRO A 122 -4.79 7.19 2.78
N VAL A 123 -4.49 8.38 2.26
CA VAL A 123 -5.51 9.38 1.88
C VAL A 123 -6.36 8.90 0.71
N LYS A 124 -5.75 8.28 -0.31
CA LYS A 124 -6.49 7.67 -1.42
C LYS A 124 -7.45 6.59 -0.93
N MET A 125 -6.97 5.71 -0.07
CA MET A 125 -7.79 4.66 0.53
C MET A 125 -8.94 5.25 1.37
N ALA A 126 -8.69 6.27 2.17
CA ALA A 126 -9.74 6.96 2.93
C ALA A 126 -10.81 7.54 1.99
N GLY A 127 -10.40 8.15 0.87
CA GLY A 127 -11.30 8.65 -0.16
C GLY A 127 -12.15 7.55 -0.80
N GLU A 128 -11.55 6.42 -1.16
CA GLU A 128 -12.27 5.25 -1.70
C GLU A 128 -13.31 4.71 -0.70
N LEU A 129 -12.96 4.69 0.59
CA LEU A 129 -13.90 4.29 1.66
C LEU A 129 -15.05 5.28 1.80
N VAL A 130 -14.77 6.60 1.75
CA VAL A 130 -15.84 7.62 1.80
C VAL A 130 -16.77 7.48 0.60
N GLN A 131 -16.25 7.32 -0.61
CA GLN A 131 -17.05 7.12 -1.82
C GLN A 131 -17.90 5.84 -1.73
N LYS A 132 -17.29 4.72 -1.31
CA LYS A 132 -17.98 3.42 -1.17
C LYS A 132 -19.08 3.43 -0.12
N THR A 133 -18.87 4.12 1.01
CA THR A 133 -19.82 4.12 2.14
C THR A 133 -20.81 5.28 2.10
N GLY A 134 -20.52 6.31 1.29
CA GLY A 134 -21.27 7.57 1.27
C GLY A 134 -21.14 8.40 2.57
N SER A 135 -20.17 8.07 3.45
CA SER A 135 -20.05 8.70 4.75
C SER A 135 -18.64 8.69 5.31
N ALA A 136 -18.11 9.86 5.64
CA ALA A 136 -16.82 9.98 6.33
C ALA A 136 -16.82 9.30 7.71
N ALA A 137 -17.94 9.33 8.43
CA ALA A 137 -18.06 8.67 9.72
C ALA A 137 -17.96 7.14 9.60
N LYS A 138 -18.59 6.54 8.58
CA LYS A 138 -18.48 5.09 8.30
C LYS A 138 -17.07 4.74 7.83
N ALA A 139 -16.47 5.54 6.96
CA ALA A 139 -15.09 5.36 6.53
C ALA A 139 -14.13 5.40 7.73
N ARG A 140 -14.31 6.36 8.64
CA ARG A 140 -13.56 6.43 9.90
C ARG A 140 -13.66 5.16 10.73
N GLN A 141 -14.86 4.64 10.89
CA GLN A 141 -15.06 3.40 11.63
C GLN A 141 -14.29 2.24 11.03
N ILE A 142 -14.33 2.06 9.72
CA ILE A 142 -13.57 1.04 8.99
C ILE A 142 -12.05 1.22 9.21
N LEU A 143 -11.55 2.47 9.13
CA LEU A 143 -10.13 2.76 9.37
C LEU A 143 -9.68 2.34 10.78
N LEU A 144 -10.54 2.53 11.78
CA LEU A 144 -10.24 2.17 13.17
C LEU A 144 -10.35 0.65 13.42
N GLU A 145 -11.40 0.01 12.93
CA GLU A 145 -11.78 -1.36 13.28
C GLU A 145 -11.11 -2.39 12.38
N ASP A 146 -11.14 -2.16 11.06
CA ASP A 146 -10.60 -3.11 10.07
C ASP A 146 -9.11 -2.88 9.80
N TYR A 147 -8.70 -1.61 9.72
CA TYR A 147 -7.28 -1.27 9.47
C TYR A 147 -6.48 -1.00 10.72
N LEU A 148 -7.10 -0.98 11.90
CA LEU A 148 -6.45 -0.79 13.21
C LEU A 148 -5.64 0.51 13.29
N MET A 149 -6.03 1.53 12.55
CA MET A 149 -5.39 2.86 12.62
C MET A 149 -5.65 3.52 13.96
N SER A 150 -4.72 4.38 14.40
CA SER A 150 -5.00 5.26 15.53
C SER A 150 -6.07 6.31 15.16
N PRO A 151 -6.90 6.76 16.12
CA PRO A 151 -7.89 7.81 15.85
C PRO A 151 -7.28 9.06 15.22
N GLU A 152 -6.13 9.51 15.73
CA GLU A 152 -5.36 10.65 15.21
C GLU A 152 -5.04 10.51 13.71
N LYS A 153 -4.63 9.30 13.27
CA LYS A 153 -4.27 9.06 11.87
C LYS A 153 -5.49 8.88 10.97
N ALA A 154 -6.55 8.24 11.49
CA ALA A 154 -7.81 8.13 10.78
C ALA A 154 -8.43 9.53 10.53
N ASP A 155 -8.41 10.40 11.53
CA ASP A 155 -8.91 11.77 11.41
C ASP A 155 -8.06 12.58 10.42
N LEU A 156 -6.72 12.50 10.53
CA LEU A 156 -5.80 13.19 9.63
C LEU A 156 -6.02 12.84 8.14
N VAL A 157 -6.17 11.56 7.81
CA VAL A 157 -6.34 11.17 6.40
C VAL A 157 -7.69 11.59 5.83
N LEU A 158 -8.74 11.61 6.66
CA LEU A 158 -10.06 12.09 6.26
C LEU A 158 -10.10 13.61 6.11
N GLU A 159 -9.43 14.34 7.00
CA GLU A 159 -9.27 15.80 6.90
C GLU A 159 -8.51 16.20 5.62
N ILE A 160 -7.39 15.52 5.33
CA ILE A 160 -6.63 15.75 4.10
C ILE A 160 -7.50 15.45 2.87
N TYR A 161 -8.22 14.32 2.88
CA TYR A 161 -9.12 13.98 1.78
C TYR A 161 -10.20 15.05 1.56
N GLN A 162 -10.86 15.50 2.64
CA GLN A 162 -11.86 16.54 2.57
C GLN A 162 -11.27 17.85 2.02
N TYR A 163 -10.11 18.28 2.53
CA TYR A 163 -9.41 19.46 2.05
C TYR A 163 -9.07 19.37 0.56
N GLN A 164 -8.61 18.20 0.10
CA GLN A 164 -8.37 17.98 -1.33
C GLN A 164 -9.64 18.13 -2.16
N GLN A 165 -10.78 17.58 -1.70
CA GLN A 165 -12.06 17.71 -2.40
C GLN A 165 -12.54 19.18 -2.47
N GLU A 166 -12.34 19.95 -1.41
CA GLU A 166 -12.71 21.36 -1.34
C GLU A 166 -11.81 22.25 -2.22
N THR A 167 -10.53 21.89 -2.35
CA THR A 167 -9.52 22.69 -3.05
C THR A 167 -9.44 22.36 -4.53
N THR A 168 -9.35 21.07 -4.87
CA THR A 168 -9.19 20.62 -6.26
C THR A 168 -10.49 20.18 -6.91
N GLY A 169 -11.53 19.92 -6.10
CA GLY A 169 -12.78 19.31 -6.55
C GLY A 169 -12.62 17.82 -6.89
N ALA A 170 -13.71 17.21 -7.31
CA ALA A 170 -13.67 15.87 -7.86
C ALA A 170 -13.03 15.89 -9.25
N ALA A 171 -12.22 14.86 -9.56
CA ALA A 171 -11.74 14.66 -10.91
C ALA A 171 -12.93 14.47 -11.87
N LYS A 172 -12.86 15.05 -13.06
CA LYS A 172 -13.86 14.84 -14.10
C LYS A 172 -13.62 13.48 -14.75
N ASP A 173 -14.67 12.84 -15.24
CA ASP A 173 -14.57 11.52 -15.90
C ASP A 173 -13.68 11.53 -17.14
N ASN A 174 -13.58 12.69 -17.82
CA ASN A 174 -12.74 12.88 -19.00
C ASN A 174 -11.42 13.61 -18.70
N SER A 175 -11.01 13.73 -17.42
CA SER A 175 -9.73 14.36 -17.06
C SER A 175 -8.62 13.34 -16.85
N LEU A 176 -7.41 13.73 -17.21
CA LEU A 176 -6.21 12.93 -16.94
C LEU A 176 -5.06 13.80 -16.40
N SER A 177 -4.12 13.14 -15.76
CA SER A 177 -2.87 13.73 -15.28
C SER A 177 -1.71 13.19 -16.10
N LEU A 178 -0.85 14.07 -16.58
CA LEU A 178 0.37 13.69 -17.30
C LEU A 178 1.57 13.63 -16.36
N TYR A 179 2.36 12.57 -16.50
CA TYR A 179 3.67 12.45 -15.88
C TYR A 179 4.73 12.30 -16.96
N LEU A 180 5.64 13.27 -17.05
CA LEU A 180 6.76 13.26 -17.98
C LEU A 180 8.05 12.94 -17.19
N GLY A 181 8.67 11.82 -17.50
CA GLY A 181 9.82 11.31 -16.75
C GLY A 181 11.13 11.68 -17.39
N ILE A 182 12.06 12.29 -16.66
CA ILE A 182 13.46 12.47 -17.04
C ILE A 182 14.32 11.53 -16.17
N PRO A 183 14.75 10.35 -16.66
CA PRO A 183 15.35 9.30 -15.85
C PRO A 183 16.86 9.51 -15.60
N PHE A 184 17.32 10.76 -15.67
CA PHE A 184 18.74 11.10 -15.55
C PHE A 184 19.03 11.86 -14.27
N CYS A 185 20.21 11.59 -13.70
CA CYS A 185 20.75 12.30 -12.55
C CYS A 185 22.24 12.57 -12.74
N PRO A 186 22.78 13.72 -12.28
CA PRO A 186 24.21 13.99 -12.31
C PRO A 186 24.98 13.07 -11.36
N THR A 187 24.33 12.65 -10.25
CA THR A 187 24.86 11.73 -9.24
C THR A 187 23.76 10.81 -8.74
N ARG A 188 24.11 9.65 -8.19
CA ARG A 188 23.15 8.73 -7.58
C ARG A 188 23.13 8.89 -6.06
N CYS A 189 21.99 9.28 -5.50
CA CYS A 189 21.79 9.31 -4.05
C CYS A 189 21.79 7.89 -3.45
N LEU A 190 22.42 7.73 -2.29
CA LEU A 190 22.63 6.44 -1.64
C LEU A 190 21.32 5.70 -1.33
N TYR A 191 20.26 6.45 -1.07
CA TYR A 191 18.92 5.95 -0.70
C TYR A 191 17.94 5.88 -1.87
N CYS A 192 18.35 6.26 -3.10
CA CYS A 192 17.43 6.41 -4.22
C CYS A 192 17.04 5.05 -4.82
N SER A 193 15.75 4.75 -4.83
CA SER A 193 15.16 3.59 -5.49
C SER A 193 14.57 3.91 -6.88
N PHE A 194 14.57 5.18 -7.28
CA PHE A 194 14.06 5.60 -8.59
C PHE A 194 15.05 5.33 -9.71
N THR A 195 14.55 5.34 -10.94
CA THR A 195 15.39 5.33 -12.14
C THR A 195 16.24 6.60 -12.18
N SER A 196 17.54 6.45 -12.02
CA SER A 196 18.49 7.57 -11.91
C SER A 196 19.77 7.22 -12.66
N ASN A 197 19.71 7.31 -14.00
CA ASN A 197 20.81 6.94 -14.87
C ASN A 197 21.82 8.08 -14.96
N GLN A 198 23.11 7.73 -14.77
CA GLN A 198 24.21 8.65 -15.03
C GLN A 198 24.73 8.36 -16.44
N VAL A 199 24.38 9.22 -17.38
CA VAL A 199 24.68 9.04 -18.80
C VAL A 199 25.35 10.27 -19.37
N LYS A 200 25.94 10.13 -20.57
CA LYS A 200 26.51 11.23 -21.30
C LYS A 200 25.46 11.93 -22.17
N LYS A 201 25.75 13.18 -22.58
CA LYS A 201 24.83 13.99 -23.39
C LYS A 201 24.23 13.26 -24.63
N PRO A 202 24.96 12.48 -25.42
CA PRO A 202 24.35 11.80 -26.57
C PRO A 202 23.23 10.82 -26.22
N GLU A 203 23.27 10.22 -25.03
CA GLU A 203 22.20 9.34 -24.54
C GLU A 203 20.98 10.16 -24.13
N ILE A 204 21.18 11.34 -23.54
CA ILE A 204 20.13 12.27 -23.19
C ILE A 204 19.44 12.77 -24.46
N ASP A 205 20.20 13.17 -25.47
CA ASP A 205 19.70 13.68 -26.73
C ASP A 205 18.83 12.61 -27.45
N ARG A 206 19.32 11.36 -27.50
CA ARG A 206 18.55 10.24 -28.06
C ARG A 206 17.25 9.95 -27.29
N TYR A 207 17.31 10.07 -25.97
CA TYR A 207 16.12 9.91 -25.13
C TYR A 207 15.09 11.00 -25.38
N LEU A 208 15.51 12.26 -25.47
CA LEU A 208 14.62 13.39 -25.74
C LEU A 208 13.98 13.29 -27.11
N GLU A 209 14.72 12.85 -28.13
CA GLU A 209 14.15 12.59 -29.46
C GLU A 209 12.99 11.56 -29.36
N ALA A 210 13.18 10.45 -28.65
CA ALA A 210 12.15 9.46 -28.44
C ALA A 210 10.96 10.00 -27.62
N LEU A 211 11.25 10.78 -26.55
CA LEU A 211 10.24 11.40 -25.72
C LEU A 211 9.37 12.40 -26.50
N PHE A 212 9.96 13.17 -27.42
CA PHE A 212 9.22 14.12 -28.24
C PHE A 212 8.24 13.41 -29.20
N HIS A 213 8.66 12.28 -29.78
CA HIS A 213 7.74 11.43 -30.54
C HIS A 213 6.60 10.88 -29.68
N GLU A 214 6.90 10.50 -28.45
CA GLU A 214 5.90 9.99 -27.49
C GLU A 214 4.92 11.09 -27.06
N ILE A 215 5.40 12.32 -26.84
CA ILE A 215 4.59 13.50 -26.55
C ILE A 215 3.60 13.77 -27.69
N ALA A 216 4.10 13.85 -28.92
CA ALA A 216 3.25 14.09 -30.11
C ALA A 216 2.16 13.00 -30.27
N PHE A 217 2.55 11.73 -30.18
CA PHE A 217 1.63 10.60 -30.26
C PHE A 217 0.59 10.60 -29.13
N ALA A 218 1.01 10.86 -27.89
CA ALA A 218 0.10 10.93 -26.77
C ALA A 218 -0.89 12.10 -26.90
N ALA A 219 -0.44 13.25 -27.38
CA ALA A 219 -1.28 14.42 -27.56
C ALA A 219 -2.39 14.19 -28.59
N GLU A 220 -2.09 13.50 -29.71
CA GLU A 220 -3.09 13.12 -30.71
C GLU A 220 -4.17 12.24 -30.10
N ASN A 221 -3.79 11.18 -29.37
CA ASN A 221 -4.74 10.26 -28.74
C ASN A 221 -5.60 10.97 -27.67
N ILE A 222 -4.99 11.81 -26.82
CA ILE A 222 -5.70 12.58 -25.80
C ILE A 222 -6.78 13.46 -26.44
N LYS A 223 -6.43 14.10 -27.55
CA LYS A 223 -7.36 14.95 -28.31
C LYS A 223 -8.46 14.16 -28.99
N GLU A 224 -8.14 13.01 -29.63
CA GLU A 224 -9.10 12.16 -30.30
C GLU A 224 -10.11 11.56 -29.33
N ASP A 225 -9.65 11.15 -28.14
CA ASP A 225 -10.48 10.56 -27.09
C ASP A 225 -11.25 11.62 -26.26
N GLY A 226 -10.99 12.90 -26.47
CA GLY A 226 -11.68 14.02 -25.81
C GLY A 226 -11.32 14.20 -24.34
N TYR A 227 -10.10 13.80 -23.95
CA TYR A 227 -9.62 14.03 -22.59
C TYR A 227 -9.10 15.46 -22.39
N GLU A 228 -9.28 15.98 -21.16
CA GLU A 228 -8.73 17.25 -20.68
C GLU A 228 -7.54 16.98 -19.74
N ILE A 229 -6.44 17.72 -19.91
CA ILE A 229 -5.28 17.61 -19.01
C ILE A 229 -5.51 18.46 -17.77
N GLU A 230 -5.74 17.81 -16.65
CA GLU A 230 -6.00 18.46 -15.35
C GLU A 230 -4.73 18.80 -14.59
N SER A 231 -3.69 18.00 -14.72
CA SER A 231 -2.39 18.25 -14.11
C SER A 231 -1.24 17.71 -14.96
N LEU A 232 -0.08 18.36 -14.85
CA LEU A 232 1.14 17.96 -15.51
C LEU A 232 2.28 17.96 -14.50
N TYR A 233 3.00 16.85 -14.42
CA TYR A 233 4.14 16.70 -13.53
C TYR A 233 5.38 16.24 -14.30
N ILE A 234 6.46 16.98 -14.17
CA ILE A 234 7.78 16.63 -14.71
C ILE A 234 8.62 16.08 -13.56
N GLY A 235 9.04 14.83 -13.68
CA GLY A 235 9.72 14.13 -12.59
C GLY A 235 10.72 13.07 -13.09
N GLY A 236 10.94 12.05 -12.28
CA GLY A 236 11.88 10.96 -12.55
C GLY A 236 13.14 11.05 -11.72
N GLY A 237 14.28 11.19 -12.36
CA GLY A 237 15.58 11.40 -11.71
C GLY A 237 15.71 12.86 -11.25
N THR A 238 16.37 13.66 -12.08
CA THR A 238 16.55 15.10 -11.87
C THR A 238 16.31 15.82 -13.19
N PRO A 239 15.10 16.33 -13.46
CA PRO A 239 14.79 16.99 -14.74
C PRO A 239 15.76 18.12 -15.11
N THR A 240 16.26 18.85 -14.13
CA THR A 240 17.27 19.91 -14.32
C THR A 240 18.70 19.38 -14.61
N THR A 241 18.86 18.09 -14.85
CA THR A 241 20.07 17.52 -15.45
C THR A 241 20.20 17.87 -16.93
N LEU A 242 19.07 18.18 -17.57
CA LEU A 242 19.06 18.74 -18.93
C LEU A 242 19.75 20.10 -18.92
N ASP A 243 20.57 20.37 -19.95
CA ASP A 243 21.12 21.70 -20.16
C ASP A 243 19.98 22.68 -20.57
N GLU A 244 20.28 23.97 -20.56
CA GLU A 244 19.29 25.03 -20.81
C GLU A 244 18.56 24.83 -22.14
N ALA A 245 19.29 24.56 -23.21
CA ALA A 245 18.71 24.39 -24.54
C ALA A 245 17.80 23.14 -24.63
N ALA A 246 18.24 22.03 -24.02
CA ALA A 246 17.45 20.80 -23.98
C ALA A 246 16.20 20.94 -23.13
N LEU A 247 16.29 21.65 -22.00
CA LEU A 247 15.14 21.92 -21.13
C LEU A 247 14.13 22.86 -21.81
N GLU A 248 14.62 23.90 -22.50
CA GLU A 248 13.79 24.82 -23.26
C GLU A 248 13.04 24.06 -24.38
N ALA A 249 13.74 23.27 -25.19
CA ALA A 249 13.12 22.46 -26.25
C ALA A 249 12.06 21.51 -25.67
N PHE A 250 12.35 20.84 -24.55
CA PHE A 250 11.39 19.95 -23.90
C PHE A 250 10.12 20.66 -23.42
N LEU A 251 10.26 21.86 -22.85
CA LEU A 251 9.10 22.66 -22.43
C LEU A 251 8.31 23.21 -23.60
N GLN A 252 8.96 23.55 -24.72
CA GLN A 252 8.30 23.97 -25.95
C GLN A 252 7.47 22.84 -26.55
N GLU A 253 8.01 21.62 -26.65
CA GLU A 253 7.28 20.45 -27.13
C GLU A 253 6.02 20.19 -26.32
N ILE A 254 6.10 20.33 -25.00
CA ILE A 254 4.91 20.19 -24.12
C ILE A 254 3.86 21.25 -24.46
N GLN A 255 4.26 22.50 -24.61
CA GLN A 255 3.33 23.62 -24.87
C GLN A 255 2.73 23.57 -26.28
N GLU A 256 3.47 23.06 -27.28
CA GLU A 256 2.99 22.94 -28.64
C GLU A 256 1.99 21.80 -28.84
N HIS A 257 2.18 20.72 -28.11
CA HIS A 257 1.39 19.51 -28.30
C HIS A 257 0.18 19.38 -27.38
N PHE A 258 0.26 19.87 -26.13
CA PHE A 258 -0.80 19.69 -25.15
C PHE A 258 -1.62 20.99 -24.91
N ASP A 259 -2.93 20.83 -24.86
CA ASP A 259 -3.80 21.89 -24.35
C ASP A 259 -3.72 21.92 -22.80
N LEU A 260 -3.02 22.94 -22.29
CA LEU A 260 -2.79 23.14 -20.87
C LEU A 260 -3.79 24.13 -20.23
N SER A 261 -4.84 24.53 -20.96
CA SER A 261 -5.82 25.53 -20.49
C SER A 261 -6.68 25.04 -19.32
N HIS A 262 -6.72 23.72 -19.11
CA HIS A 262 -7.51 23.07 -18.05
C HIS A 262 -6.68 22.69 -16.80
N LEU A 263 -5.39 23.07 -16.76
CA LEU A 263 -4.56 22.83 -15.57
C LEU A 263 -5.11 23.53 -14.33
N ARG A 264 -5.09 22.84 -13.19
CA ARG A 264 -5.57 23.31 -11.88
C ARG A 264 -4.43 23.59 -10.91
#